data_9b2fb9c8446cc5e07e8b312dbd85f627
#
_entry.id   9b2fb9c8446cc5e07e8b312dbd85f627
#
_cell.length_a   1.000
_cell.length_b   1.000
_cell.length_c   1.000
_cell.angle_alpha   90.00
_cell.angle_beta   90.00
_cell.angle_gamma   90.00
#
_symmetry.space_group_name_H-M   'P 1'
#
loop_
_entity.id
_entity.type
_entity.pdbx_description
1 polymer ?
#
loop_
_entity_poly.entity_id
_entity_poly.type
_entity_poly.pdbx_seq_one_letter_code
_entity_poly.pdbx_strand_id
1 'polypeptide(L)'
;MIAAHPSRELRELAAELAALPVPETIEEEHASWNRICAALDAAPDATWEEVDADGVPCVWTSAGPSDACTILYCHGGAFAIGSPWHNRDMMSRIARAAGGRVLGVDYRLAPEHPFPAALDDTVAACRWLLESGVDPATVVLAGDSCGANLVLGAALRARDTGLPLPAAIAAISPWVDLTQAGWSYETNAARDPFVTKDSMDYLAASYLAGASAEDPAASQLFADLAGLPPVLVQVGAGEALLAESVSLVERLGRAGGFATLEIWPHGVHVWPMWAARVPEAQAAIERLAAFAVSAVAGAATASRVP
;
A
#
# COMPACT_ATOMS: atom_id res chain seq x y z
N MET A 1 22.85 -2.65 2.26
CA MET A 1 23.01 -1.35 2.94
C MET A 1 22.32 -0.31 2.07
N ILE A 2 21.46 0.54 2.67
CA ILE A 2 20.87 1.70 1.98
C ILE A 2 22.02 2.69 1.74
N ALA A 3 22.18 3.15 0.49
CA ALA A 3 23.27 4.07 0.13
C ALA A 3 23.06 5.43 0.83
N ALA A 4 24.15 6.05 1.28
CA ALA A 4 24.11 7.37 1.93
C ALA A 4 23.71 8.50 0.95
N HIS A 5 23.84 8.26 -0.34
CA HIS A 5 23.46 9.20 -1.40
C HIS A 5 22.52 8.50 -2.38
N PRO A 6 21.53 9.23 -2.97
CA PRO A 6 20.63 8.65 -3.94
C PRO A 6 21.38 8.22 -5.20
N SER A 7 20.92 7.15 -5.82
CA SER A 7 21.39 6.76 -7.15
C SER A 7 21.13 7.89 -8.16
N ARG A 8 21.78 7.81 -9.31
CA ARG A 8 21.51 8.74 -10.41
C ARG A 8 20.05 8.62 -10.86
N GLU A 9 19.56 7.39 -10.98
CA GLU A 9 18.23 7.03 -11.43
C GLU A 9 17.15 7.60 -10.49
N LEU A 10 17.37 7.55 -9.17
CA LEU A 10 16.41 8.12 -8.22
C LEU A 10 16.36 9.65 -8.28
N ARG A 11 17.51 10.31 -8.50
CA ARG A 11 17.55 11.78 -8.71
C ARG A 11 16.83 12.19 -10.00
N GLU A 12 17.07 11.44 -11.08
CA GLU A 12 16.40 11.66 -12.38
C GLU A 12 14.90 11.48 -12.23
N LEU A 13 14.44 10.42 -11.56
CA LEU A 13 13.04 10.19 -11.24
C LEU A 13 12.42 11.38 -10.49
N ALA A 14 13.05 11.82 -9.39
CA ALA A 14 12.52 12.92 -8.60
C ALA A 14 12.40 14.22 -9.43
N ALA A 15 13.36 14.49 -10.32
CA ALA A 15 13.33 15.65 -11.22
C ALA A 15 12.24 15.51 -12.29
N GLU A 16 12.05 14.31 -12.87
CA GLU A 16 10.98 14.04 -13.84
C GLU A 16 9.60 14.27 -13.20
N LEU A 17 9.38 13.75 -11.99
CA LEU A 17 8.12 13.89 -11.28
C LEU A 17 7.82 15.35 -10.91
N ALA A 18 8.83 16.07 -10.43
CA ALA A 18 8.70 17.50 -10.12
C ALA A 18 8.40 18.40 -11.34
N ALA A 19 8.68 17.91 -12.54
CA ALA A 19 8.40 18.61 -13.79
C ALA A 19 7.02 18.30 -14.39
N LEU A 20 6.28 17.35 -13.82
CA LEU A 20 4.94 17.03 -14.28
C LEU A 20 3.98 18.20 -13.99
N PRO A 21 3.01 18.46 -14.89
CA PRO A 21 1.95 19.42 -14.60
C PRO A 21 1.11 18.90 -13.43
N VAL A 22 0.72 19.81 -12.54
CA VAL A 22 -0.20 19.50 -11.44
C VAL A 22 -1.62 19.37 -12.03
N PRO A 23 -2.29 18.23 -11.92
CA PRO A 23 -3.66 18.07 -12.36
C PRO A 23 -4.62 18.96 -11.54
N GLU A 24 -5.65 19.50 -12.20
CA GLU A 24 -6.68 20.32 -11.55
C GLU A 24 -8.00 19.57 -11.37
N THR A 25 -8.17 18.45 -12.08
CA THR A 25 -9.40 17.62 -12.02
C THR A 25 -9.05 16.15 -11.86
N ILE A 26 -10.02 15.34 -11.40
CA ILE A 26 -9.86 13.88 -11.30
C ILE A 26 -9.62 13.25 -12.66
N GLU A 27 -10.22 13.76 -13.74
CA GLU A 27 -10.00 13.27 -15.09
C GLU A 27 -8.56 13.52 -15.55
N GLU A 28 -7.98 14.67 -15.20
CA GLU A 28 -6.58 14.98 -15.48
C GLU A 28 -5.63 14.12 -14.66
N GLU A 29 -5.97 13.84 -13.38
CA GLU A 29 -5.27 12.88 -12.52
C GLU A 29 -5.25 11.50 -13.17
N HIS A 30 -6.41 10.98 -13.60
CA HIS A 30 -6.49 9.71 -14.33
C HIS A 30 -5.61 9.69 -15.56
N ALA A 31 -5.67 10.75 -16.39
CA ALA A 31 -4.87 10.84 -17.62
C ALA A 31 -3.37 10.92 -17.33
N SER A 32 -2.96 11.62 -16.27
CA SER A 32 -1.57 11.71 -15.82
C SER A 32 -1.08 10.35 -15.31
N TRP A 33 -1.86 9.72 -14.44
CA TRP A 33 -1.54 8.41 -13.87
C TRP A 33 -1.42 7.32 -14.93
N ASN A 34 -2.36 7.29 -15.90
CA ASN A 34 -2.29 6.37 -17.04
C ASN A 34 -0.99 6.53 -17.84
N ARG A 35 -0.52 7.77 -18.07
CA ARG A 35 0.76 8.02 -18.77
C ARG A 35 1.96 7.53 -17.98
N ILE A 36 2.00 7.79 -16.66
CA ILE A 36 3.08 7.35 -15.78
C ILE A 36 3.14 5.81 -15.77
N CYS A 37 2.02 5.17 -15.53
CA CYS A 37 1.98 3.71 -15.38
C CYS A 37 2.17 2.96 -16.71
N ALA A 38 1.83 3.56 -17.84
CA ALA A 38 2.10 2.97 -19.15
C ALA A 38 3.59 2.80 -19.46
N ALA A 39 4.46 3.59 -18.81
CA ALA A 39 5.90 3.52 -18.95
C ALA A 39 6.58 2.51 -17.99
N LEU A 40 5.81 1.83 -17.15
CA LEU A 40 6.33 0.85 -16.18
C LEU A 40 6.32 -0.56 -16.78
N ASP A 41 7.47 -1.21 -16.75
CA ASP A 41 7.67 -2.55 -17.29
C ASP A 41 7.59 -3.59 -16.18
N ALA A 42 6.60 -4.46 -16.26
CA ALA A 42 6.45 -5.60 -15.36
C ALA A 42 7.62 -6.59 -15.49
N ALA A 43 7.77 -7.43 -14.47
CA ALA A 43 8.74 -8.51 -14.49
C ALA A 43 8.55 -9.40 -15.76
N PRO A 44 9.62 -9.78 -16.50
CA PRO A 44 9.49 -10.43 -17.83
C PRO A 44 8.75 -11.77 -17.83
N ASP A 45 8.72 -12.47 -16.70
CA ASP A 45 8.04 -13.77 -16.51
C ASP A 45 6.73 -13.64 -15.74
N ALA A 46 6.21 -12.42 -15.58
CA ALA A 46 4.95 -12.20 -14.90
C ALA A 46 3.77 -12.73 -15.71
N THR A 47 2.83 -13.32 -15.01
CA THR A 47 1.54 -13.77 -15.53
C THR A 47 0.39 -13.17 -14.75
N TRP A 48 -0.75 -12.96 -15.40
CA TRP A 48 -1.94 -12.36 -14.80
C TRP A 48 -3.16 -13.23 -15.11
N GLU A 49 -4.04 -13.34 -14.12
CA GLU A 49 -5.32 -14.02 -14.23
C GLU A 49 -6.38 -13.17 -13.54
N GLU A 50 -7.37 -12.72 -14.30
CA GLU A 50 -8.52 -12.00 -13.75
C GLU A 50 -9.43 -12.97 -13.01
N VAL A 51 -9.95 -12.53 -11.86
CA VAL A 51 -10.85 -13.31 -11.02
C VAL A 51 -11.89 -12.38 -10.39
N ASP A 52 -13.08 -12.89 -10.17
CA ASP A 52 -14.12 -12.23 -9.40
C ASP A 52 -14.08 -12.75 -7.94
N ALA A 53 -13.85 -11.85 -7.01
CA ALA A 53 -13.78 -12.14 -5.59
C ALA A 53 -15.09 -11.73 -4.90
N ASP A 54 -16.17 -12.49 -5.15
CA ASP A 54 -17.52 -12.26 -4.62
C ASP A 54 -18.08 -10.89 -5.05
N GLY A 55 -17.98 -10.60 -6.36
CA GLY A 55 -18.42 -9.35 -6.98
C GLY A 55 -17.37 -8.24 -6.99
N VAL A 56 -16.17 -8.48 -6.48
CA VAL A 56 -15.03 -7.56 -6.55
C VAL A 56 -14.04 -8.04 -7.60
N PRO A 57 -13.81 -7.31 -8.70
CA PRO A 57 -12.80 -7.67 -9.67
C PRO A 57 -11.41 -7.68 -9.02
N CYS A 58 -10.64 -8.73 -9.29
CA CYS A 58 -9.28 -8.87 -8.80
C CYS A 58 -8.37 -9.44 -9.88
N VAL A 59 -7.06 -9.27 -9.70
CA VAL A 59 -6.06 -9.82 -10.64
C VAL A 59 -4.99 -10.58 -9.87
N TRP A 60 -4.90 -11.88 -10.12
CA TRP A 60 -3.75 -12.66 -9.69
C TRP A 60 -2.52 -12.31 -10.52
N THR A 61 -1.43 -12.06 -9.84
CA THR A 61 -0.11 -11.83 -10.43
C THR A 61 0.86 -12.85 -9.87
N SER A 62 1.57 -13.56 -10.73
CA SER A 62 2.65 -14.47 -10.37
C SER A 62 3.90 -14.17 -11.20
N ALA A 63 5.09 -14.38 -10.63
CA ALA A 63 6.36 -14.25 -11.33
C ALA A 63 7.38 -15.21 -10.70
N GLY A 64 7.85 -16.17 -11.49
CA GLY A 64 8.71 -17.25 -11.00
C GLY A 64 7.95 -18.39 -10.29
N PRO A 65 8.66 -19.43 -9.80
CA PRO A 65 8.05 -20.49 -9.02
C PRO A 65 7.60 -19.96 -7.67
N SER A 66 6.36 -20.29 -7.24
CA SER A 66 5.86 -19.69 -6.01
C SER A 66 4.68 -20.40 -5.38
N ASP A 67 4.85 -20.72 -4.09
CA ASP A 67 3.77 -21.07 -3.17
C ASP A 67 4.12 -20.62 -1.71
N ALA A 68 5.15 -19.77 -1.55
CA ALA A 68 5.68 -19.42 -0.22
C ALA A 68 4.73 -18.53 0.57
N CYS A 69 4.03 -17.60 -0.10
CA CYS A 69 3.03 -16.74 0.52
C CYS A 69 2.02 -16.23 -0.51
N THR A 70 0.88 -15.78 0.00
CA THR A 70 -0.15 -15.07 -0.77
C THR A 70 -0.21 -13.63 -0.28
N ILE A 71 -0.09 -12.66 -1.17
CA ILE A 71 -0.17 -11.24 -0.83
C ILE A 71 -1.46 -10.69 -1.43
N LEU A 72 -2.36 -10.16 -0.60
CA LEU A 72 -3.47 -9.34 -1.09
C LEU A 72 -2.98 -7.89 -1.15
N TYR A 73 -3.12 -7.27 -2.31
CA TYR A 73 -2.57 -5.96 -2.59
C TYR A 73 -3.65 -4.94 -2.97
N CYS A 74 -3.68 -3.81 -2.26
CA CYS A 74 -4.48 -2.65 -2.64
C CYS A 74 -3.57 -1.55 -3.18
N HIS A 75 -3.88 -1.07 -4.39
CA HIS A 75 -3.12 -0.02 -5.07
C HIS A 75 -3.37 1.36 -4.45
N GLY A 76 -2.43 2.29 -4.67
CA GLY A 76 -2.58 3.71 -4.38
C GLY A 76 -3.45 4.43 -5.40
N GLY A 77 -3.54 5.76 -5.26
CA GLY A 77 -4.35 6.61 -6.14
C GLY A 77 -5.45 7.38 -5.41
N ALA A 78 -5.22 7.65 -4.13
CA ALA A 78 -6.07 8.51 -3.28
C ALA A 78 -7.56 8.10 -3.28
N PHE A 79 -7.85 6.80 -3.41
CA PHE A 79 -9.19 6.21 -3.55
C PHE A 79 -9.98 6.64 -4.79
N ALA A 80 -9.41 7.48 -5.64
CA ALA A 80 -10.10 8.09 -6.78
C ALA A 80 -9.54 7.66 -8.13
N ILE A 81 -8.30 7.17 -8.19
CA ILE A 81 -7.63 6.75 -9.42
C ILE A 81 -6.91 5.41 -9.20
N GLY A 82 -6.46 4.82 -10.28
CA GLY A 82 -5.64 3.61 -10.21
C GLY A 82 -6.42 2.33 -10.50
N SER A 83 -5.69 1.24 -10.52
CA SER A 83 -6.17 -0.13 -10.63
C SER A 83 -5.01 -1.09 -10.39
N PRO A 84 -5.22 -2.40 -10.20
CA PRO A 84 -4.13 -3.38 -10.17
C PRO A 84 -3.25 -3.36 -11.41
N TRP A 85 -3.81 -3.00 -12.57
CA TRP A 85 -3.06 -2.92 -13.83
C TRP A 85 -2.04 -1.79 -13.87
N HIS A 86 -2.29 -0.70 -13.14
CA HIS A 86 -1.33 0.39 -12.97
C HIS A 86 -0.14 -0.02 -12.10
N ASN A 87 -0.37 -0.89 -11.12
CA ASN A 87 0.66 -1.39 -10.20
C ASN A 87 1.27 -2.73 -10.65
N ARG A 88 1.03 -3.17 -11.90
CA ARG A 88 1.47 -4.48 -12.41
C ARG A 88 2.98 -4.70 -12.31
N ASP A 89 3.81 -3.65 -12.50
CA ASP A 89 5.26 -3.75 -12.33
C ASP A 89 5.58 -4.10 -10.88
N MET A 90 5.15 -3.28 -9.94
CA MET A 90 5.42 -3.46 -8.52
C MET A 90 4.86 -4.80 -8.00
N MET A 91 3.61 -5.15 -8.32
CA MET A 91 3.01 -6.42 -7.90
C MET A 91 3.80 -7.64 -8.42
N SER A 92 4.22 -7.61 -9.68
CA SER A 92 4.99 -8.72 -10.26
C SER A 92 6.38 -8.89 -9.62
N ARG A 93 7.03 -7.78 -9.26
CA ARG A 93 8.32 -7.79 -8.57
C ARG A 93 8.19 -8.23 -7.12
N ILE A 94 7.11 -7.82 -6.44
CA ILE A 94 6.77 -8.30 -5.10
C ILE A 94 6.54 -9.83 -5.15
N ALA A 95 5.72 -10.32 -6.08
CA ALA A 95 5.46 -11.75 -6.26
C ALA A 95 6.76 -12.54 -6.44
N ARG A 96 7.64 -12.06 -7.34
CA ARG A 96 8.95 -12.70 -7.61
C ARG A 96 9.84 -12.70 -6.38
N ALA A 97 10.00 -11.54 -5.71
CA ALA A 97 10.90 -11.40 -4.57
C ALA A 97 10.42 -12.22 -3.36
N ALA A 98 9.11 -12.32 -3.16
CA ALA A 98 8.51 -13.11 -2.10
C ALA A 98 8.43 -14.61 -2.39
N GLY A 99 8.69 -15.04 -3.64
CA GLY A 99 8.42 -16.42 -4.06
C GLY A 99 6.96 -16.79 -3.85
N GLY A 100 6.03 -15.87 -4.08
CA GLY A 100 4.62 -16.00 -3.82
C GLY A 100 3.77 -15.47 -4.98
N ARG A 101 2.48 -15.30 -4.75
CA ARG A 101 1.55 -14.66 -5.69
C ARG A 101 0.87 -13.46 -5.05
N VAL A 102 0.47 -12.50 -5.89
CA VAL A 102 -0.21 -11.28 -5.46
C VAL A 102 -1.62 -11.23 -6.03
N LEU A 103 -2.62 -11.03 -5.17
CA LEU A 103 -4.00 -10.73 -5.56
C LEU A 103 -4.20 -9.22 -5.49
N GLY A 104 -4.19 -8.54 -6.61
CA GLY A 104 -4.49 -7.12 -6.71
C GLY A 104 -6.00 -6.89 -6.70
N VAL A 105 -6.47 -6.04 -5.80
CA VAL A 105 -7.90 -5.71 -5.66
C VAL A 105 -8.23 -4.50 -6.51
N ASP A 106 -9.18 -4.64 -7.44
CA ASP A 106 -9.72 -3.56 -8.25
C ASP A 106 -10.97 -2.98 -7.56
N TYR A 107 -10.73 -2.30 -6.44
CA TYR A 107 -11.78 -1.75 -5.60
C TYR A 107 -12.47 -0.54 -6.24
N ARG A 108 -13.73 -0.31 -5.90
CA ARG A 108 -14.52 0.82 -6.40
C ARG A 108 -13.92 2.16 -5.97
N LEU A 109 -13.89 3.10 -6.91
CA LEU A 109 -13.26 4.41 -6.74
C LEU A 109 -14.28 5.52 -6.43
N ALA A 110 -13.84 6.51 -5.69
CA ALA A 110 -14.51 7.79 -5.52
C ALA A 110 -14.25 8.68 -6.78
N PRO A 111 -15.12 9.64 -7.07
CA PRO A 111 -16.31 10.04 -6.32
C PRO A 111 -17.55 9.16 -6.58
N GLU A 112 -17.52 8.28 -7.60
CA GLU A 112 -18.68 7.44 -7.99
C GLU A 112 -19.10 6.51 -6.86
N HIS A 113 -18.13 6.00 -6.10
CA HIS A 113 -18.30 5.10 -4.98
C HIS A 113 -17.50 5.60 -3.76
N PRO A 114 -18.05 6.56 -3.01
CA PRO A 114 -17.34 7.14 -1.87
C PRO A 114 -17.19 6.16 -0.70
N PHE A 115 -16.50 6.58 0.34
CA PHE A 115 -16.37 5.86 1.60
C PHE A 115 -17.74 5.35 2.10
N PRO A 116 -17.84 4.07 2.51
CA PRO A 116 -16.74 3.11 2.71
C PRO A 116 -16.55 2.08 1.56
N ALA A 117 -16.99 2.35 0.32
CA ALA A 117 -17.06 1.37 -0.76
C ALA A 117 -15.72 0.64 -1.02
N ALA A 118 -14.61 1.36 -1.13
CA ALA A 118 -13.29 0.77 -1.36
C ALA A 118 -12.84 -0.15 -0.20
N LEU A 119 -13.15 0.24 1.04
CA LEU A 119 -12.87 -0.58 2.21
C LEU A 119 -13.73 -1.84 2.23
N ASP A 120 -15.02 -1.72 1.90
CA ASP A 120 -15.93 -2.87 1.85
C ASP A 120 -15.48 -3.89 0.79
N ASP A 121 -15.03 -3.43 -0.38
CA ASP A 121 -14.49 -4.29 -1.44
C ASP A 121 -13.19 -4.99 -0.98
N THR A 122 -12.30 -4.26 -0.31
CA THR A 122 -11.07 -4.85 0.24
C THR A 122 -11.37 -5.95 1.26
N VAL A 123 -12.35 -5.72 2.14
CA VAL A 123 -12.79 -6.73 3.13
C VAL A 123 -13.45 -7.93 2.45
N ALA A 124 -14.26 -7.71 1.41
CA ALA A 124 -14.88 -8.78 0.63
C ALA A 124 -13.81 -9.63 -0.07
N ALA A 125 -12.82 -9.02 -0.71
CA ALA A 125 -11.71 -9.74 -1.32
C ALA A 125 -10.87 -10.53 -0.30
N CYS A 126 -10.62 -9.97 0.89
CA CYS A 126 -9.95 -10.70 1.98
C CYS A 126 -10.76 -11.92 2.41
N ARG A 127 -12.07 -11.77 2.61
CA ARG A 127 -12.96 -12.88 2.99
C ARG A 127 -12.96 -13.96 1.94
N TRP A 128 -13.19 -13.59 0.67
CA TRP A 128 -13.18 -14.52 -0.46
C TRP A 128 -11.86 -15.30 -0.54
N LEU A 129 -10.71 -14.63 -0.33
CA LEU A 129 -9.41 -15.28 -0.33
C LEU A 129 -9.31 -16.37 0.73
N LEU A 130 -9.79 -16.11 1.95
CA LEU A 130 -9.79 -17.08 3.04
C LEU A 130 -10.80 -18.22 2.79
N GLU A 131 -11.99 -17.92 2.29
CA GLU A 131 -13.03 -18.89 1.96
C GLU A 131 -12.63 -19.79 0.78
N SER A 132 -11.74 -19.33 -0.11
CA SER A 132 -11.16 -20.17 -1.18
C SER A 132 -10.12 -21.18 -0.67
N GLY A 133 -9.90 -21.26 0.64
CA GLY A 133 -9.05 -22.25 1.29
C GLY A 133 -7.59 -21.85 1.45
N VAL A 134 -7.25 -20.59 1.24
CA VAL A 134 -5.91 -20.06 1.53
C VAL A 134 -5.73 -19.96 3.04
N ASP A 135 -4.66 -20.56 3.57
CA ASP A 135 -4.34 -20.50 5.00
C ASP A 135 -4.01 -19.05 5.40
N PRO A 136 -4.78 -18.42 6.34
CA PRO A 136 -4.52 -17.05 6.78
C PRO A 136 -3.09 -16.84 7.31
N ALA A 137 -2.45 -17.88 7.84
CA ALA A 137 -1.06 -17.82 8.28
C ALA A 137 -0.06 -17.64 7.12
N THR A 138 -0.49 -17.83 5.87
CA THR A 138 0.33 -17.59 4.66
C THR A 138 -0.06 -16.30 3.94
N VAL A 139 -1.03 -15.56 4.44
CA VAL A 139 -1.52 -14.32 3.84
C VAL A 139 -0.80 -13.11 4.42
N VAL A 140 -0.36 -12.21 3.54
CA VAL A 140 0.12 -10.88 3.92
C VAL A 140 -0.76 -9.84 3.21
N LEU A 141 -1.21 -8.82 3.93
CA LEU A 141 -1.87 -7.68 3.31
C LEU A 141 -0.82 -6.62 2.97
N ALA A 142 -0.85 -6.10 1.77
CA ALA A 142 0.07 -5.04 1.35
C ALA A 142 -0.66 -3.95 0.55
N GLY A 143 -0.13 -2.74 0.58
CA GLY A 143 -0.67 -1.64 -0.21
C GLY A 143 0.21 -0.41 -0.14
N ASP A 144 -0.02 0.50 -1.08
CA ASP A 144 0.68 1.77 -1.16
C ASP A 144 -0.28 2.95 -1.00
N SER A 145 0.16 4.02 -0.36
CA SER A 145 -0.63 5.25 -0.20
C SER A 145 -2.01 4.95 0.44
N CYS A 146 -3.12 5.31 -0.20
CA CYS A 146 -4.47 4.95 0.23
C CYS A 146 -4.71 3.42 0.24
N GLY A 147 -4.02 2.64 -0.59
CA GLY A 147 -4.10 1.18 -0.54
C GLY A 147 -3.56 0.61 0.77
N ALA A 148 -2.55 1.25 1.38
CA ALA A 148 -2.08 0.91 2.73
C ALA A 148 -3.15 1.20 3.81
N ASN A 149 -3.91 2.29 3.65
CA ASN A 149 -5.09 2.58 4.46
C ASN A 149 -6.12 1.44 4.38
N LEU A 150 -6.47 1.03 3.16
CA LEU A 150 -7.46 -0.01 2.92
C LEU A 150 -7.07 -1.35 3.56
N VAL A 151 -5.81 -1.78 3.43
CA VAL A 151 -5.37 -3.05 4.03
C VAL A 151 -5.29 -3.00 5.55
N LEU A 152 -4.91 -1.86 6.13
CA LEU A 152 -4.97 -1.66 7.58
C LEU A 152 -6.42 -1.67 8.08
N GLY A 153 -7.31 -0.94 7.39
CA GLY A 153 -8.75 -0.91 7.69
C GLY A 153 -9.40 -2.30 7.56
N ALA A 154 -9.03 -3.08 6.55
CA ALA A 154 -9.51 -4.45 6.38
C ALA A 154 -9.03 -5.38 7.52
N ALA A 155 -7.77 -5.25 7.95
CA ALA A 155 -7.26 -6.01 9.09
C ALA A 155 -7.96 -5.64 10.41
N LEU A 156 -8.23 -4.35 10.63
CA LEU A 156 -9.01 -3.89 11.80
C LEU A 156 -10.43 -4.47 11.77
N ARG A 157 -11.11 -4.40 10.61
CA ARG A 157 -12.45 -4.97 10.46
C ARG A 157 -12.45 -6.49 10.61
N ALA A 158 -11.44 -7.20 10.10
CA ALA A 158 -11.29 -8.64 10.30
C ALA A 158 -11.18 -8.98 11.78
N ARG A 159 -10.31 -8.28 12.54
CA ARG A 159 -10.17 -8.42 13.99
C ARG A 159 -11.51 -8.22 14.70
N ASP A 160 -12.20 -7.12 14.42
CA ASP A 160 -13.42 -6.70 15.13
C ASP A 160 -14.61 -7.61 14.83
N THR A 161 -14.60 -8.29 13.68
CA THR A 161 -15.64 -9.25 13.28
C THR A 161 -15.26 -10.72 13.53
N GLY A 162 -14.05 -10.98 14.08
CA GLY A 162 -13.57 -12.33 14.38
C GLY A 162 -13.16 -13.15 13.14
N LEU A 163 -12.89 -12.49 12.00
CA LEU A 163 -12.25 -13.16 10.87
C LEU A 163 -10.78 -13.45 11.19
N PRO A 164 -10.20 -14.52 10.63
CA PRO A 164 -8.78 -14.80 10.79
C PRO A 164 -7.92 -13.63 10.31
N LEU A 165 -6.90 -13.28 11.11
CA LEU A 165 -5.96 -12.24 10.75
C LEU A 165 -4.84 -12.80 9.83
N PRO A 166 -4.29 -11.96 8.93
CA PRO A 166 -3.14 -12.33 8.10
C PRO A 166 -1.87 -12.48 8.95
N ALA A 167 -0.83 -13.07 8.37
CA ALA A 167 0.48 -13.20 9.01
C ALA A 167 1.16 -11.83 9.25
N ALA A 168 0.94 -10.85 8.38
CA ALA A 168 1.53 -9.52 8.47
C ALA A 168 0.82 -8.50 7.58
N ILE A 169 1.17 -7.21 7.77
CA ILE A 169 0.77 -6.08 6.93
C ILE A 169 2.01 -5.35 6.46
N ALA A 170 2.09 -4.97 5.18
CA ALA A 170 3.15 -4.15 4.61
C ALA A 170 2.55 -2.88 3.97
N ALA A 171 2.91 -1.72 4.50
CA ALA A 171 2.41 -0.42 4.10
C ALA A 171 3.52 0.42 3.46
N ILE A 172 3.36 0.82 2.21
CA ILE A 172 4.29 1.68 1.47
C ILE A 172 3.70 3.08 1.44
N SER A 173 4.43 4.09 1.95
CA SER A 173 4.01 5.49 1.93
C SER A 173 2.54 5.67 2.38
N PRO A 174 2.12 5.11 3.54
CA PRO A 174 0.71 4.98 3.90
C PRO A 174 0.03 6.33 4.12
N TRP A 175 -1.16 6.52 3.54
CA TRP A 175 -2.05 7.64 3.82
C TRP A 175 -3.13 7.21 4.81
N VAL A 176 -2.90 7.43 6.10
CA VAL A 176 -3.71 6.89 7.21
C VAL A 176 -4.31 7.97 8.12
N ASP A 177 -4.16 9.24 7.73
CA ASP A 177 -4.75 10.42 8.37
C ASP A 177 -5.38 11.34 7.31
N LEU A 178 -6.68 11.25 7.12
CA LEU A 178 -7.42 12.05 6.15
C LEU A 178 -7.72 13.49 6.66
N THR A 179 -7.16 13.88 7.80
CA THR A 179 -7.19 15.27 8.29
C THR A 179 -6.02 16.10 7.79
N GLN A 180 -5.01 15.44 7.21
CA GLN A 180 -3.73 16.04 6.78
C GLN A 180 -3.08 16.91 7.88
N ALA A 181 -3.19 16.51 9.14
CA ALA A 181 -2.66 17.25 10.29
C ALA A 181 -1.15 17.02 10.51
N GLY A 182 -0.51 16.11 9.75
CA GLY A 182 0.90 15.77 9.92
C GLY A 182 1.85 16.94 9.63
N TRP A 183 2.85 17.17 10.50
CA TRP A 183 3.85 18.24 10.35
C TRP A 183 4.63 18.18 9.02
N SER A 184 4.74 17.02 8.40
CA SER A 184 5.49 16.83 7.16
C SER A 184 4.80 17.46 5.94
N TYR A 185 3.51 17.70 5.96
CA TYR A 185 2.83 18.46 4.91
C TYR A 185 3.39 19.88 4.75
N GLU A 186 3.86 20.51 5.84
CA GLU A 186 4.51 21.81 5.80
C GLU A 186 6.02 21.69 5.56
N THR A 187 6.71 20.84 6.33
CA THR A 187 8.19 20.78 6.30
C THR A 187 8.75 20.12 5.04
N ASN A 188 7.99 19.25 4.41
CA ASN A 188 8.36 18.54 3.19
C ASN A 188 7.66 19.06 1.92
N ALA A 189 6.85 20.11 2.01
CA ALA A 189 6.09 20.66 0.87
C ALA A 189 6.94 20.96 -0.38
N ALA A 190 8.18 21.39 -0.21
CA ALA A 190 9.11 21.65 -1.33
C ALA A 190 9.93 20.39 -1.76
N ARG A 191 9.76 19.26 -1.08
CA ARG A 191 10.54 18.05 -1.28
C ARG A 191 9.71 16.90 -1.88
N ASP A 192 8.40 16.89 -1.60
CA ASP A 192 7.50 15.90 -2.17
C ASP A 192 7.00 16.40 -3.53
N PRO A 193 7.37 15.72 -4.64
CA PRO A 193 6.96 16.14 -5.96
C PRO A 193 5.53 15.74 -6.34
N PHE A 194 4.88 14.87 -5.52
CA PHE A 194 3.58 14.31 -5.81
C PHE A 194 2.48 14.80 -4.87
N VAL A 195 2.78 14.82 -3.56
CA VAL A 195 1.76 14.97 -2.53
C VAL A 195 1.81 16.38 -1.99
N THR A 196 0.74 17.14 -2.20
CA THR A 196 0.55 18.46 -1.60
C THR A 196 -0.65 18.42 -0.65
N LYS A 197 -0.66 19.31 0.36
CA LYS A 197 -1.78 19.37 1.29
C LYS A 197 -3.09 19.66 0.56
N ASP A 198 -3.08 20.62 -0.37
CA ASP A 198 -4.29 21.05 -1.10
C ASP A 198 -4.88 19.91 -1.95
N SER A 199 -4.02 19.15 -2.65
CA SER A 199 -4.49 17.99 -3.43
C SER A 199 -5.06 16.89 -2.52
N MET A 200 -4.42 16.63 -1.37
CA MET A 200 -4.90 15.62 -0.43
C MET A 200 -6.19 16.04 0.26
N ASP A 201 -6.36 17.32 0.60
CA ASP A 201 -7.63 17.85 1.14
C ASP A 201 -8.78 17.68 0.14
N TYR A 202 -8.52 17.97 -1.15
CA TYR A 202 -9.51 17.80 -2.22
C TYR A 202 -9.89 16.30 -2.42
N LEU A 203 -8.90 15.42 -2.50
CA LEU A 203 -9.10 13.98 -2.69
C LEU A 203 -9.76 13.33 -1.47
N ALA A 204 -9.38 13.73 -0.24
CA ALA A 204 -10.03 13.29 0.98
C ALA A 204 -11.51 13.69 1.01
N ALA A 205 -11.83 14.93 0.65
CA ALA A 205 -13.20 15.42 0.61
C ALA A 205 -14.05 14.62 -0.41
N SER A 206 -13.47 14.30 -1.58
CA SER A 206 -14.10 13.48 -2.62
C SER A 206 -14.39 12.05 -2.13
N TYR A 207 -13.40 11.42 -1.48
CA TYR A 207 -13.57 10.06 -0.94
C TYR A 207 -14.56 10.01 0.22
N LEU A 208 -14.44 10.94 1.18
CA LEU A 208 -15.27 10.95 2.39
C LEU A 208 -16.74 11.30 2.11
N ALA A 209 -17.03 12.12 1.09
CA ALA A 209 -18.37 12.57 0.72
C ALA A 209 -19.21 13.07 1.92
N GLY A 210 -18.56 13.76 2.87
CA GLY A 210 -19.18 14.30 4.08
C GLY A 210 -19.05 13.43 5.33
N ALA A 211 -18.45 12.23 5.24
CA ALA A 211 -18.05 11.47 6.42
C ALA A 211 -16.90 12.18 7.16
N SER A 212 -16.72 11.86 8.44
CA SER A 212 -15.65 12.46 9.24
C SER A 212 -14.28 11.96 8.79
N ALA A 213 -13.32 12.87 8.62
CA ALA A 213 -11.93 12.52 8.40
C ALA A 213 -11.29 11.83 9.62
N GLU A 214 -11.88 11.97 10.81
CA GLU A 214 -11.46 11.29 12.04
C GLU A 214 -12.18 9.94 12.25
N ASP A 215 -13.02 9.50 11.31
CA ASP A 215 -13.62 8.17 11.38
C ASP A 215 -12.51 7.10 11.39
N PRO A 216 -12.42 6.24 12.42
CA PRO A 216 -11.35 5.24 12.52
C PRO A 216 -11.33 4.21 11.39
N ALA A 217 -12.42 4.06 10.64
CA ALA A 217 -12.45 3.21 9.45
C ALA A 217 -11.91 3.92 8.20
N ALA A 218 -11.91 5.26 8.19
CA ALA A 218 -11.34 6.08 7.12
C ALA A 218 -9.88 6.48 7.42
N SER A 219 -9.56 6.74 8.69
CA SER A 219 -8.23 7.18 9.15
C SER A 219 -7.75 6.34 10.33
N GLN A 220 -6.85 5.41 10.09
CA GLN A 220 -6.44 4.42 11.10
C GLN A 220 -5.62 5.04 12.24
N LEU A 221 -5.12 6.26 12.08
CA LEU A 221 -4.54 6.99 13.21
C LEU A 221 -5.55 7.30 14.32
N PHE A 222 -6.85 7.23 14.06
CA PHE A 222 -7.90 7.39 15.08
C PHE A 222 -8.45 6.06 15.62
N ALA A 223 -7.99 4.92 15.04
CA ALA A 223 -8.43 3.59 15.44
C ALA A 223 -7.69 3.05 16.69
N ASP A 224 -8.30 2.06 17.34
CA ASP A 224 -7.59 1.17 18.25
C ASP A 224 -6.77 0.16 17.42
N LEU A 225 -5.44 0.23 17.51
CA LEU A 225 -4.51 -0.61 16.75
C LEU A 225 -4.10 -1.89 17.50
N ALA A 226 -4.64 -2.15 18.69
CA ALA A 226 -4.32 -3.35 19.45
C ALA A 226 -4.71 -4.64 18.69
N GLY A 227 -3.90 -5.68 18.81
CA GLY A 227 -4.18 -6.98 18.23
C GLY A 227 -3.95 -7.11 16.73
N LEU A 228 -3.44 -6.08 16.05
CA LEU A 228 -3.00 -6.20 14.67
C LEU A 228 -1.77 -7.11 14.56
N PRO A 229 -1.61 -7.83 13.43
CA PRO A 229 -0.41 -8.61 13.15
C PRO A 229 0.82 -7.70 12.96
N PRO A 230 2.05 -8.24 12.84
CA PRO A 230 3.23 -7.45 12.54
C PRO A 230 3.05 -6.52 11.34
N VAL A 231 3.50 -5.25 11.46
CA VAL A 231 3.38 -4.23 10.42
C VAL A 231 4.74 -3.73 10.00
N LEU A 232 5.02 -3.74 8.69
CA LEU A 232 6.12 -3.01 8.07
C LEU A 232 5.58 -1.72 7.47
N VAL A 233 6.23 -0.59 7.76
CA VAL A 233 5.99 0.70 7.13
C VAL A 233 7.25 1.15 6.41
N GLN A 234 7.16 1.44 5.12
CA GLN A 234 8.21 2.04 4.31
C GLN A 234 7.77 3.43 3.85
N VAL A 235 8.60 4.44 4.04
CA VAL A 235 8.29 5.83 3.67
C VAL A 235 9.55 6.60 3.29
N GLY A 236 9.46 7.51 2.32
CA GLY A 236 10.55 8.43 1.96
C GLY A 236 10.70 9.56 2.97
N ALA A 237 11.94 9.93 3.30
CA ALA A 237 12.21 11.02 4.24
C ALA A 237 11.75 12.41 3.73
N GLY A 238 11.49 12.55 2.43
CA GLY A 238 11.00 13.76 1.80
C GLY A 238 9.49 13.80 1.60
N GLU A 239 8.77 12.74 1.93
CA GLU A 239 7.33 12.67 1.69
C GLU A 239 6.49 13.52 2.66
N ALA A 240 5.39 14.05 2.16
CA ALA A 240 4.36 14.70 2.97
C ALA A 240 3.72 13.71 3.98
N LEU A 241 3.68 12.42 3.66
CA LEU A 241 3.11 11.36 4.51
C LEU A 241 4.09 10.80 5.56
N LEU A 242 5.28 11.39 5.73
CA LEU A 242 6.25 10.95 6.72
C LEU A 242 5.72 11.01 8.15
N ALA A 243 5.06 12.11 8.52
CA ALA A 243 4.59 12.33 9.89
C ALA A 243 3.58 11.27 10.33
N GLU A 244 2.61 10.95 9.47
CA GLU A 244 1.61 9.94 9.77
C GLU A 244 2.18 8.52 9.78
N SER A 245 3.15 8.22 8.91
CA SER A 245 3.90 6.97 8.93
C SER A 245 4.64 6.75 10.26
N VAL A 246 5.30 7.79 10.79
CA VAL A 246 5.94 7.76 12.11
C VAL A 246 4.91 7.58 13.22
N SER A 247 3.81 8.34 13.16
CA SER A 247 2.73 8.28 14.15
C SER A 247 2.04 6.90 14.17
N LEU A 248 1.85 6.28 13.00
CA LEU A 248 1.29 4.93 12.88
C LEU A 248 2.15 3.91 13.64
N VAL A 249 3.46 3.91 13.40
CA VAL A 249 4.38 2.96 14.07
C VAL A 249 4.46 3.22 15.58
N GLU A 250 4.48 4.48 16.00
CA GLU A 250 4.42 4.84 17.43
C GLU A 250 3.15 4.29 18.09
N ARG A 251 1.99 4.49 17.47
CA ARG A 251 0.69 4.04 18.00
C ARG A 251 0.58 2.52 18.02
N LEU A 252 1.07 1.82 16.98
CA LEU A 252 1.18 0.36 16.96
C LEU A 252 2.03 -0.15 18.15
N GLY A 253 3.20 0.45 18.38
CA GLY A 253 4.05 0.10 19.50
C GLY A 253 3.38 0.34 20.86
N ARG A 254 2.67 1.47 21.05
CA ARG A 254 1.91 1.75 22.26
C ARG A 254 0.75 0.78 22.49
N ALA A 255 0.16 0.27 21.40
CA ALA A 255 -0.89 -0.74 21.44
C ALA A 255 -0.35 -2.18 21.71
N GLY A 256 0.97 -2.34 21.93
CA GLY A 256 1.62 -3.62 22.16
C GLY A 256 1.89 -4.44 20.89
N GLY A 257 1.72 -3.84 19.71
CA GLY A 257 1.98 -4.47 18.41
C GLY A 257 3.46 -4.47 18.04
N PHE A 258 3.83 -5.34 17.10
CA PHE A 258 5.16 -5.35 16.49
C PHE A 258 5.13 -4.53 15.19
N ALA A 259 5.94 -3.47 15.11
CA ALA A 259 6.02 -2.63 13.93
C ALA A 259 7.46 -2.30 13.57
N THR A 260 7.76 -2.27 12.27
CA THR A 260 9.03 -1.83 11.70
C THR A 260 8.80 -0.59 10.85
N LEU A 261 9.58 0.46 11.08
CA LEU A 261 9.59 1.65 10.24
C LEU A 261 10.90 1.71 9.45
N GLU A 262 10.80 1.84 8.15
CA GLU A 262 11.91 2.09 7.25
C GLU A 262 11.75 3.48 6.61
N ILE A 263 12.57 4.44 7.05
CA ILE A 263 12.61 5.78 6.44
C ILE A 263 13.74 5.78 5.40
N TRP A 264 13.36 5.95 4.13
CA TRP A 264 14.30 5.95 3.01
C TRP A 264 14.77 7.38 2.73
N PRO A 265 16.06 7.70 2.86
CA PRO A 265 16.55 9.09 2.87
C PRO A 265 16.18 9.91 1.64
N HIS A 266 15.98 9.24 0.50
CA HIS A 266 15.77 9.87 -0.80
C HIS A 266 14.52 9.35 -1.53
N GLY A 267 13.73 8.47 -0.88
CA GLY A 267 12.48 7.97 -1.46
C GLY A 267 11.51 9.11 -1.74
N VAL A 268 10.91 9.11 -2.91
CA VAL A 268 9.74 9.91 -3.27
C VAL A 268 8.48 9.11 -2.95
N HIS A 269 7.31 9.73 -2.97
CA HIS A 269 6.06 9.02 -2.69
C HIS A 269 5.91 7.77 -3.57
N VAL A 270 5.73 6.62 -2.93
CA VAL A 270 5.62 5.28 -3.56
C VAL A 270 6.77 4.95 -4.54
N TRP A 271 8.01 5.35 -4.25
CA TRP A 271 9.17 5.08 -5.12
C TRP A 271 9.33 3.62 -5.55
N PRO A 272 8.84 2.58 -4.82
CA PRO A 272 8.93 1.20 -5.26
C PRO A 272 8.25 0.90 -6.60
N MET A 273 7.33 1.76 -7.07
CA MET A 273 6.72 1.63 -8.41
C MET A 273 7.76 1.66 -9.54
N TRP A 274 8.90 2.28 -9.34
CA TRP A 274 9.96 2.41 -10.36
C TRP A 274 11.08 1.40 -10.20
N ALA A 275 10.80 0.23 -9.63
CA ALA A 275 11.81 -0.79 -9.38
C ALA A 275 12.47 -1.36 -10.65
N ALA A 276 11.83 -1.20 -11.83
CA ALA A 276 12.44 -1.54 -13.11
C ALA A 276 13.72 -0.74 -13.40
N ARG A 277 13.83 0.49 -12.91
CA ARG A 277 14.93 1.41 -13.22
C ARG A 277 15.66 2.01 -12.01
N VAL A 278 15.04 1.97 -10.82
CA VAL A 278 15.59 2.59 -9.59
C VAL A 278 16.07 1.51 -8.62
N PRO A 279 17.36 1.42 -8.35
CA PRO A 279 17.91 0.39 -7.44
C PRO A 279 17.33 0.44 -6.03
N GLU A 280 17.07 1.63 -5.48
CA GLU A 280 16.46 1.82 -4.16
C GLU A 280 15.02 1.30 -4.13
N ALA A 281 14.30 1.43 -5.23
CA ALA A 281 12.94 0.90 -5.37
C ALA A 281 12.94 -0.63 -5.35
N GLN A 282 13.85 -1.26 -6.10
CA GLN A 282 14.02 -2.71 -6.10
C GLN A 282 14.45 -3.20 -4.69
N ALA A 283 15.35 -2.50 -4.02
CA ALA A 283 15.78 -2.84 -2.67
C ALA A 283 14.62 -2.74 -1.66
N ALA A 284 13.72 -1.76 -1.79
CA ALA A 284 12.54 -1.64 -0.95
C ALA A 284 11.58 -2.84 -1.14
N ILE A 285 11.35 -3.25 -2.39
CA ILE A 285 10.55 -4.45 -2.70
C ILE A 285 11.17 -5.71 -2.09
N GLU A 286 12.49 -5.90 -2.21
CA GLU A 286 13.19 -7.06 -1.65
C GLU A 286 13.07 -7.11 -0.11
N ARG A 287 13.12 -5.95 0.56
CA ARG A 287 12.93 -5.87 2.01
C ARG A 287 11.49 -6.16 2.43
N LEU A 288 10.50 -5.63 1.69
CA LEU A 288 9.09 -5.98 1.90
C LEU A 288 8.87 -7.49 1.74
N ALA A 289 9.40 -8.08 0.68
CA ALA A 289 9.28 -9.52 0.42
C ALA A 289 9.95 -10.36 1.53
N ALA A 290 11.14 -9.96 1.98
CA ALA A 290 11.83 -10.64 3.09
C ALA A 290 11.01 -10.56 4.39
N PHE A 291 10.40 -9.41 4.68
CA PHE A 291 9.50 -9.26 5.82
C PHE A 291 8.28 -10.18 5.69
N ALA A 292 7.61 -10.21 4.54
CA ALA A 292 6.45 -11.05 4.28
C ALA A 292 6.78 -12.55 4.49
N VAL A 293 7.86 -13.03 3.88
CA VAL A 293 8.29 -14.44 4.02
C VAL A 293 8.66 -14.78 5.46
N SER A 294 9.35 -13.88 6.17
CA SER A 294 9.68 -14.07 7.59
C SER A 294 8.45 -14.15 8.48
N ALA A 295 7.44 -13.31 8.23
CA ALA A 295 6.19 -13.32 9.00
C ALA A 295 5.40 -14.61 8.80
N VAL A 296 5.28 -15.08 7.56
CA VAL A 296 4.64 -16.36 7.22
C VAL A 296 5.35 -17.52 7.90
N ALA A 297 6.68 -17.58 7.88
CA ALA A 297 7.45 -18.61 8.56
C ALA A 297 7.25 -18.59 10.09
N GLY A 298 7.15 -17.38 10.67
CA GLY A 298 6.87 -17.18 12.09
C GLY A 298 5.46 -17.65 12.50
N ALA A 299 4.44 -17.33 11.71
CA ALA A 299 3.06 -17.74 11.93
C ALA A 299 2.90 -19.26 11.86
N ALA A 300 3.53 -19.91 10.88
CA ALA A 300 3.54 -21.37 10.77
C ALA A 300 4.21 -22.07 11.96
N THR A 301 5.15 -21.41 12.63
CA THR A 301 5.80 -21.96 13.83
C THR A 301 4.90 -21.80 15.06
N ALA A 302 4.23 -20.68 15.20
CA ALA A 302 3.33 -20.39 16.31
C ALA A 302 2.11 -21.33 16.33
N SER A 303 1.57 -21.70 15.17
CA SER A 303 0.42 -22.63 15.04
C SER A 303 0.75 -24.08 15.38
N ARG A 304 2.04 -24.45 15.52
CA ARG A 304 2.52 -25.82 15.85
C ARG A 304 2.86 -26.01 17.33
N VAL A 305 2.82 -24.96 18.13
CA VAL A 305 3.03 -25.07 19.58
C VAL A 305 1.68 -25.38 20.23
N PRO A 306 1.54 -26.55 20.90
CA PRO A 306 0.27 -27.03 21.48
C PRO A 306 -0.19 -26.19 22.68
#